data_6e729c979e0b8cb47f1de0bb92e1cfea
#
_entry.id   6e729c979e0b8cb47f1de0bb92e1cfea
#
_cell.length_a   1.000
_cell.length_b   1.000
_cell.length_c   1.000
_cell.angle_alpha   90.00
_cell.angle_beta   90.00
_cell.angle_gamma   90.00
#
_symmetry.space_group_name_H-M   'P 1'
#
loop_
_entity.id
_entity.type
_entity.pdbx_description
1 polymer ?
#
loop_
_entity_poly.entity_id
_entity_poly.type
_entity_poly.pdbx_seq_one_letter_code
_entity_poly.pdbx_strand_id
1 'polypeptide(L)'
;MPITLLINRLIEVATLHANELGIGYAYLNPRHETWVLSRVGVEMTVYPGVNDHYTVRTWVVSINRLFSERDFEIINGAGETIGSARTIWAVLNTDTRAAADLSHMKWISELYPEDKECRCPALTRLRQLDVYEAIPYSFTYCDLDVNRHVNSSRYIELLLNCWGLDFHDHNRLTRFEINYIHEAYFDELVEVRLSTDEALTRAELVHADRTLCRALLTFSPR
;
A
#
# COMPACT_ATOMS: atom_id res chain seq x y z
N MET A 1 8.01 6.40 13.65
CA MET A 1 7.73 5.09 12.99
C MET A 1 7.96 5.22 11.49
N PRO A 2 8.72 4.34 10.83
CA PRO A 2 8.86 4.32 9.36
C PRO A 2 7.52 4.01 8.66
N ILE A 3 7.29 4.61 7.48
CA ILE A 3 6.05 4.39 6.71
C ILE A 3 5.90 2.92 6.27
N THR A 4 6.99 2.22 5.95
CA THR A 4 6.99 0.80 5.62
C THR A 4 6.44 -0.06 6.75
N LEU A 5 6.86 0.23 7.98
CA LEU A 5 6.34 -0.46 9.17
C LEU A 5 4.85 -0.16 9.38
N LEU A 6 4.42 1.09 9.19
CA LEU A 6 3.00 1.45 9.29
C LEU A 6 2.17 0.66 8.27
N ILE A 7 2.58 0.67 7.00
CA ILE A 7 1.85 -0.05 5.94
C ILE A 7 1.78 -1.56 6.24
N ASN A 8 2.86 -2.17 6.74
CA ASN A 8 2.84 -3.57 7.16
C ASN A 8 1.83 -3.81 8.29
N ARG A 9 1.70 -2.88 9.27
CA ARG A 9 0.66 -2.97 10.31
C ARG A 9 -0.75 -2.83 9.76
N LEU A 10 -0.97 -1.96 8.77
CA LEU A 10 -2.27 -1.84 8.09
C LEU A 10 -2.65 -3.15 7.39
N ILE A 11 -1.70 -3.79 6.68
CA ILE A 11 -1.89 -5.09 6.03
C ILE A 11 -2.20 -6.18 7.06
N GLU A 12 -1.47 -6.22 8.17
CA GLU A 12 -1.69 -7.18 9.26
C GLU A 12 -3.10 -7.04 9.85
N VAL A 13 -3.52 -5.81 10.21
CA VAL A 13 -4.85 -5.52 10.74
C VAL A 13 -5.95 -5.87 9.73
N ALA A 14 -5.74 -5.57 8.44
CA ALA A 14 -6.66 -5.96 7.37
C ALA A 14 -6.82 -7.49 7.28
N THR A 15 -5.71 -8.23 7.41
CA THR A 15 -5.68 -9.69 7.36
C THR A 15 -6.42 -10.30 8.56
N LEU A 16 -6.19 -9.80 9.77
CA LEU A 16 -6.89 -10.23 10.98
C LEU A 16 -8.40 -10.02 10.83
N HIS A 17 -8.80 -8.82 10.42
CA HIS A 17 -10.21 -8.49 10.22
C HIS A 17 -10.87 -9.30 9.10
N ALA A 18 -10.17 -9.60 8.00
CA ALA A 18 -10.67 -10.49 6.95
C ALA A 18 -10.89 -11.92 7.46
N ASN A 19 -10.02 -12.41 8.36
CA ASN A 19 -10.21 -13.71 9.02
C ASN A 19 -11.43 -13.71 9.95
N GLU A 20 -11.64 -12.65 10.74
CA GLU A 20 -12.81 -12.47 11.60
C GLU A 20 -14.12 -12.45 10.82
N LEU A 21 -14.11 -11.82 9.63
CA LEU A 21 -15.25 -11.80 8.70
C LEU A 21 -15.47 -13.13 7.95
N GLY A 22 -14.59 -14.11 8.12
CA GLY A 22 -14.69 -15.39 7.43
C GLY A 22 -14.36 -15.34 5.94
N ILE A 23 -13.64 -14.32 5.46
CA ILE A 23 -13.17 -14.14 4.07
C ILE A 23 -11.64 -14.11 3.94
N GLY A 24 -10.94 -14.55 4.97
CA GLY A 24 -9.49 -14.62 5.00
C GLY A 24 -8.94 -15.88 4.33
N TYR A 25 -7.71 -16.23 4.71
CA TYR A 25 -6.97 -17.34 4.11
C TYR A 25 -7.73 -18.68 4.11
N ALA A 26 -8.35 -19.05 5.23
CA ALA A 26 -9.08 -20.32 5.36
C ALA A 26 -10.27 -20.43 4.40
N TYR A 27 -10.86 -19.31 3.99
CA TYR A 27 -11.94 -19.23 3.03
C TYR A 27 -11.44 -19.29 1.58
N LEU A 28 -10.35 -18.58 1.27
CA LEU A 28 -9.86 -18.42 -0.09
C LEU A 28 -8.96 -19.58 -0.54
N ASN A 29 -8.12 -20.13 0.34
CA ASN A 29 -7.15 -21.15 -0.03
C ASN A 29 -7.76 -22.43 -0.66
N PRO A 30 -8.90 -22.99 -0.17
CA PRO A 30 -9.55 -24.12 -0.83
C PRO A 30 -10.13 -23.80 -2.23
N ARG A 31 -10.23 -22.52 -2.57
CA ARG A 31 -10.69 -22.02 -3.88
C ARG A 31 -9.54 -21.70 -4.82
N HIS A 32 -8.30 -21.97 -4.40
CA HIS A 32 -7.09 -21.53 -5.08
C HIS A 32 -7.08 -20.00 -5.31
N GLU A 33 -7.48 -19.25 -4.30
CA GLU A 33 -7.61 -17.79 -4.34
C GLU A 33 -6.80 -17.14 -3.23
N THR A 34 -6.34 -15.91 -3.48
CA THR A 34 -5.61 -15.10 -2.51
C THR A 34 -5.92 -13.62 -2.64
N TRP A 35 -5.94 -12.91 -1.51
CA TRP A 35 -6.00 -11.45 -1.50
C TRP A 35 -4.69 -10.85 -2.00
N VAL A 36 -4.80 -9.86 -2.87
CA VAL A 36 -3.67 -9.08 -3.37
C VAL A 36 -3.94 -7.60 -3.16
N LEU A 37 -2.97 -6.92 -2.54
CA LEU A 37 -3.01 -5.47 -2.38
C LEU A 37 -2.73 -4.80 -3.73
N SER A 38 -3.72 -4.08 -4.25
CA SER A 38 -3.61 -3.34 -5.51
C SER A 38 -3.13 -1.91 -5.30
N ARG A 39 -3.67 -1.24 -4.27
CA ARG A 39 -3.31 0.15 -3.96
C ARG A 39 -3.33 0.38 -2.46
N VAL A 40 -2.46 1.26 -2.01
CA VAL A 40 -2.50 1.82 -0.66
C VAL A 40 -2.18 3.30 -0.70
N GLY A 41 -2.96 4.10 0.04
CA GLY A 41 -2.69 5.49 0.32
C GLY A 41 -2.71 5.71 1.83
N VAL A 42 -1.78 6.53 2.31
CA VAL A 42 -1.63 6.88 3.72
C VAL A 42 -1.44 8.37 3.83
N GLU A 43 -2.17 9.01 4.73
CA GLU A 43 -1.95 10.40 5.17
C GLU A 43 -1.63 10.41 6.66
N MET A 44 -0.55 11.08 7.02
CA MET A 44 -0.11 11.20 8.41
C MET A 44 0.14 12.66 8.79
N THR A 45 -0.49 13.09 9.86
CA THR A 45 -0.18 14.39 10.49
C THR A 45 0.98 14.27 11.48
N VAL A 46 1.03 13.16 12.23
CA VAL A 46 2.09 12.84 13.18
C VAL A 46 2.39 11.34 13.10
N TYR A 47 3.67 10.98 13.11
CA TYR A 47 4.09 9.58 13.21
C TYR A 47 4.33 9.20 14.68
N PRO A 48 3.85 8.04 15.15
CA PRO A 48 4.19 7.53 16.47
C PRO A 48 5.71 7.41 16.66
N GLY A 49 6.20 7.84 17.80
CA GLY A 49 7.59 7.68 18.22
C GLY A 49 7.89 6.31 18.80
N VAL A 50 9.08 6.20 19.41
CA VAL A 50 9.49 4.98 20.15
C VAL A 50 8.69 4.91 21.44
N ASN A 51 8.10 3.75 21.72
CA ASN A 51 7.23 3.48 22.89
C ASN A 51 5.88 4.22 22.91
N ASP A 52 5.51 4.93 21.85
CA ASP A 52 4.18 5.50 21.76
C ASP A 52 3.13 4.39 21.54
N HIS A 53 2.02 4.50 22.24
CA HIS A 53 0.83 3.66 22.02
C HIS A 53 -0.01 4.29 20.92
N TYR A 54 -0.45 3.46 19.98
CA TYR A 54 -1.43 3.86 18.96
C TYR A 54 -2.37 2.70 18.63
N THR A 55 -3.55 3.05 18.15
CA THR A 55 -4.57 2.10 17.71
C THR A 55 -4.79 2.25 16.21
N VAL A 56 -4.92 1.14 15.51
CA VAL A 56 -5.37 1.09 14.12
C VAL A 56 -6.78 0.53 14.10
N ARG A 57 -7.75 1.32 13.60
CA ARG A 57 -9.11 0.87 13.29
C ARG A 57 -9.25 0.64 11.80
N THR A 58 -10.04 -0.34 11.40
CA THR A 58 -10.29 -0.63 9.98
C THR A 58 -11.72 -1.09 9.74
N TRP A 59 -12.23 -0.81 8.57
CA TRP A 59 -13.53 -1.28 8.06
C TRP A 59 -13.51 -1.43 6.55
N VAL A 60 -14.39 -2.28 6.01
CA VAL A 60 -14.60 -2.40 4.57
C VAL A 60 -15.59 -1.33 4.14
N VAL A 61 -15.26 -0.53 3.14
CA VAL A 61 -16.12 0.55 2.62
C VAL A 61 -17.02 0.02 1.53
N SER A 62 -16.44 -0.74 0.60
CA SER A 62 -17.18 -1.26 -0.54
C SER A 62 -16.57 -2.57 -1.05
N ILE A 63 -17.42 -3.40 -1.65
CA ILE A 63 -17.01 -4.55 -2.45
C ILE A 63 -17.79 -4.49 -3.77
N ASN A 64 -17.06 -4.43 -4.86
CA ASN A 64 -17.61 -4.57 -6.21
C ASN A 64 -17.16 -5.91 -6.83
N ARG A 65 -17.41 -6.11 -8.11
CA ARG A 65 -17.06 -7.37 -8.78
C ARG A 65 -15.55 -7.70 -8.78
N LEU A 66 -14.68 -6.69 -8.76
CA LEU A 66 -13.23 -6.87 -8.92
C LEU A 66 -12.41 -6.43 -7.71
N PHE A 67 -12.95 -5.53 -6.88
CA PHE A 67 -12.19 -4.88 -5.82
C PHE A 67 -12.98 -4.78 -4.53
N SER A 68 -12.25 -4.86 -3.41
CA SER A 68 -12.68 -4.46 -2.08
C SER A 68 -11.92 -3.21 -1.67
N GLU A 69 -12.63 -2.19 -1.23
CA GLU A 69 -12.08 -0.96 -0.67
C GLU A 69 -12.18 -0.99 0.85
N ARG A 70 -11.11 -0.62 1.52
CA ARG A 70 -10.97 -0.66 2.98
C ARG A 70 -10.31 0.62 3.47
N ASP A 71 -10.88 1.19 4.52
CA ASP A 71 -10.36 2.37 5.19
C ASP A 71 -9.75 2.05 6.55
N PHE A 72 -8.87 2.97 6.99
CA PHE A 72 -8.18 2.89 8.26
C PHE A 72 -8.10 4.25 8.92
N GLU A 73 -8.14 4.23 10.24
CA GLU A 73 -7.87 5.36 11.11
C GLU A 73 -6.74 5.00 12.07
N ILE A 74 -5.74 5.88 12.19
CA ILE A 74 -4.62 5.74 13.11
C ILE A 74 -4.82 6.74 14.24
N ILE A 75 -4.90 6.26 15.49
CA ILE A 75 -5.27 7.02 16.67
C ILE A 75 -4.16 6.92 17.69
N ASN A 76 -3.71 8.05 18.25
CA ASN A 76 -2.69 8.09 19.29
C ASN A 76 -3.23 7.65 20.66
N GLY A 77 -2.33 7.55 21.66
CA GLY A 77 -2.69 7.18 23.03
C GLY A 77 -3.62 8.17 23.75
N ALA A 78 -3.79 9.40 23.25
CA ALA A 78 -4.74 10.39 23.75
C ALA A 78 -6.13 10.30 23.09
N GLY A 79 -6.31 9.39 22.12
CA GLY A 79 -7.57 9.21 21.40
C GLY A 79 -7.72 10.15 20.18
N GLU A 80 -6.67 10.83 19.76
CA GLU A 80 -6.69 11.76 18.63
C GLU A 80 -6.31 11.01 17.34
N THR A 81 -7.00 11.29 16.23
CA THR A 81 -6.65 10.78 14.91
C THR A 81 -5.40 11.48 14.39
N ILE A 82 -4.32 10.72 14.24
CA ILE A 82 -3.01 11.19 13.76
C ILE A 82 -2.71 10.77 12.32
N GLY A 83 -3.55 9.96 11.72
CA GLY A 83 -3.45 9.57 10.33
C GLY A 83 -4.66 8.77 9.86
N SER A 84 -4.75 8.60 8.56
CA SER A 84 -5.75 7.79 7.88
C SER A 84 -5.12 7.06 6.71
N ALA A 85 -5.72 5.94 6.32
CA ALA A 85 -5.27 5.20 5.15
C ALA A 85 -6.45 4.57 4.41
N ARG A 86 -6.24 4.30 3.15
CA ARG A 86 -7.17 3.60 2.26
C ARG A 86 -6.43 2.55 1.47
N THR A 87 -7.04 1.39 1.29
CA THR A 87 -6.47 0.30 0.51
C THR A 87 -7.50 -0.26 -0.47
N ILE A 88 -7.02 -0.71 -1.62
CA ILE A 88 -7.82 -1.41 -2.62
C ILE A 88 -7.21 -2.80 -2.80
N TRP A 89 -8.05 -3.81 -2.64
CA TRP A 89 -7.70 -5.21 -2.71
C TRP A 89 -8.42 -5.90 -3.86
N ALA A 90 -7.75 -6.83 -4.51
CA ALA A 90 -8.32 -7.79 -5.46
C ALA A 90 -8.13 -9.20 -4.93
N VAL A 91 -8.91 -10.15 -5.46
CA VAL A 91 -8.62 -11.58 -5.29
C VAL A 91 -8.12 -12.13 -6.60
N LEU A 92 -7.01 -12.85 -6.56
CA LEU A 92 -6.47 -13.57 -7.70
C LEU A 92 -6.62 -15.09 -7.49
N ASN A 93 -6.99 -15.77 -8.56
CA ASN A 93 -6.84 -17.23 -8.61
C ASN A 93 -5.35 -17.57 -8.77
N THR A 94 -4.82 -18.42 -7.89
CA THR A 94 -3.37 -18.74 -7.83
C THR A 94 -2.89 -19.59 -8.98
N ASP A 95 -3.78 -20.40 -9.61
CA ASP A 95 -3.42 -21.29 -10.71
C ASP A 95 -3.45 -20.56 -12.06
N THR A 96 -4.51 -19.75 -12.28
CA THR A 96 -4.72 -19.07 -13.56
C THR A 96 -4.17 -17.64 -13.57
N ARG A 97 -3.83 -17.07 -12.41
CA ARG A 97 -3.42 -15.67 -12.22
C ARG A 97 -4.49 -14.64 -12.65
N ALA A 98 -5.70 -15.10 -12.88
CA ALA A 98 -6.84 -14.25 -13.24
C ALA A 98 -7.50 -13.63 -12.00
N ALA A 99 -8.10 -12.45 -12.17
CA ALA A 99 -8.90 -11.82 -11.13
C ALA A 99 -10.18 -12.62 -10.88
N ALA A 100 -10.49 -12.90 -9.61
CA ALA A 100 -11.71 -13.57 -9.18
C ALA A 100 -12.89 -12.58 -9.03
N ASP A 101 -14.11 -13.08 -9.16
CA ASP A 101 -15.33 -12.29 -8.97
C ASP A 101 -15.71 -12.23 -7.48
N LEU A 102 -15.72 -11.03 -6.91
CA LEU A 102 -16.03 -10.77 -5.50
C LEU A 102 -17.52 -10.55 -5.22
N SER A 103 -18.40 -10.68 -6.21
CA SER A 103 -19.84 -10.34 -6.06
C SER A 103 -20.51 -11.12 -4.93
N HIS A 104 -20.03 -12.33 -4.64
CA HIS A 104 -20.55 -13.18 -3.57
C HIS A 104 -20.18 -12.71 -2.16
N MET A 105 -19.24 -11.74 -2.03
CA MET A 105 -18.83 -11.14 -0.76
C MET A 105 -19.48 -9.76 -0.51
N LYS A 106 -20.38 -9.28 -1.36
CA LYS A 106 -20.98 -7.93 -1.24
C LYS A 106 -21.70 -7.71 0.09
N TRP A 107 -22.25 -8.75 0.71
CA TRP A 107 -22.90 -8.70 2.01
C TRP A 107 -22.03 -8.09 3.12
N ILE A 108 -20.71 -8.12 2.95
CA ILE A 108 -19.76 -7.57 3.93
C ILE A 108 -19.87 -6.05 4.03
N SER A 109 -20.09 -5.35 2.90
CA SER A 109 -20.25 -3.90 2.92
C SER A 109 -21.51 -3.46 3.66
N GLU A 110 -22.50 -4.34 3.81
CA GLU A 110 -23.75 -4.08 4.55
C GLU A 110 -23.56 -4.13 6.07
N LEU A 111 -22.41 -4.65 6.56
CA LEU A 111 -22.10 -4.75 7.98
C LEU A 111 -21.59 -3.42 8.59
N TYR A 112 -21.25 -2.45 7.76
CA TYR A 112 -20.60 -1.23 8.21
C TYR A 112 -21.57 -0.05 8.19
N PRO A 113 -21.53 0.82 9.24
CA PRO A 113 -22.34 2.02 9.27
C PRO A 113 -21.92 2.99 8.18
N GLU A 114 -22.91 3.58 7.49
CA GLU A 114 -22.73 4.56 6.40
C GLU A 114 -22.08 5.88 6.87
N ASP A 115 -22.00 6.13 8.17
CA ASP A 115 -21.52 7.37 8.79
C ASP A 115 -20.00 7.41 9.04
N LYS A 116 -19.25 6.34 8.71
CA LYS A 116 -17.80 6.34 8.83
C LYS A 116 -17.13 6.93 7.60
N GLU A 117 -16.74 8.18 7.71
CA GLU A 117 -15.94 8.83 6.68
C GLU A 117 -14.44 8.56 6.88
N CYS A 118 -13.76 8.14 5.80
CA CYS A 118 -12.30 8.11 5.77
C CYS A 118 -11.77 9.49 5.36
N ARG A 119 -10.83 10.00 6.15
CA ARG A 119 -10.12 11.26 5.84
C ARG A 119 -9.11 11.11 4.71
N CYS A 120 -8.67 9.87 4.41
CA CYS A 120 -7.77 9.61 3.29
C CYS A 120 -8.54 9.79 1.96
N PRO A 121 -8.03 10.59 1.02
CA PRO A 121 -8.66 10.78 -0.27
C PRO A 121 -8.81 9.47 -1.05
N ALA A 122 -9.78 9.43 -1.96
CA ALA A 122 -9.99 8.29 -2.86
C ALA A 122 -8.72 8.00 -3.67
N LEU A 123 -8.35 6.71 -3.75
CA LEU A 123 -7.18 6.27 -4.51
C LEU A 123 -7.52 6.19 -6.00
N THR A 124 -6.67 6.78 -6.81
CA THR A 124 -6.82 6.80 -8.26
C THR A 124 -5.77 5.93 -8.95
N ARG A 125 -5.96 5.66 -10.23
CA ARG A 125 -4.92 5.05 -11.04
C ARG A 125 -3.88 6.12 -11.39
N LEU A 126 -2.69 5.98 -10.84
CA LEU A 126 -1.58 6.89 -11.11
C LEU A 126 -1.12 6.76 -12.57
N ARG A 127 -0.79 7.90 -13.19
CA ARG A 127 -0.35 7.97 -14.59
C ARG A 127 1.13 7.69 -14.72
N GLN A 128 1.55 7.30 -15.91
CA GLN A 128 2.95 7.14 -16.31
C GLN A 128 3.67 8.48 -16.27
N LEU A 129 4.98 8.45 -16.00
CA LEU A 129 5.86 9.61 -16.06
C LEU A 129 6.31 9.85 -17.51
N ASP A 130 6.20 11.11 -17.95
CA ASP A 130 6.69 11.55 -19.25
C ASP A 130 8.14 12.06 -19.15
N VAL A 131 8.49 12.73 -18.04
CA VAL A 131 9.84 13.25 -17.76
C VAL A 131 10.25 12.77 -16.37
N TYR A 132 11.47 12.23 -16.25
CA TYR A 132 11.98 11.64 -15.01
C TYR A 132 13.50 11.60 -14.94
N GLU A 133 14.01 11.51 -13.72
CA GLU A 133 15.36 11.02 -13.43
C GLU A 133 15.29 9.53 -13.10
N ALA A 134 16.30 8.76 -13.49
CA ALA A 134 16.31 7.30 -13.30
C ALA A 134 17.51 6.86 -12.47
N ILE A 135 17.26 6.00 -11.47
CA ILE A 135 18.25 5.37 -10.61
C ILE A 135 18.15 3.85 -10.81
N PRO A 136 19.21 3.17 -11.24
CA PRO A 136 19.18 1.72 -11.42
C PRO A 136 19.27 0.98 -10.09
N TYR A 137 18.57 -0.15 -9.98
CA TYR A 137 18.67 -1.08 -8.87
C TYR A 137 18.47 -2.51 -9.36
N SER A 138 19.13 -3.49 -8.74
CA SER A 138 18.92 -4.92 -9.00
C SER A 138 18.41 -5.60 -7.75
N PHE A 139 17.30 -6.35 -7.87
CA PHE A 139 16.72 -7.05 -6.73
C PHE A 139 17.60 -8.20 -6.27
N THR A 140 17.79 -8.30 -4.96
CA THR A 140 18.64 -9.28 -4.29
C THR A 140 17.81 -10.28 -3.48
N TYR A 141 18.47 -11.29 -2.91
CA TYR A 141 17.80 -12.32 -2.11
C TYR A 141 16.99 -11.75 -0.92
N CYS A 142 17.50 -10.71 -0.26
CA CYS A 142 16.82 -10.09 0.89
C CYS A 142 15.57 -9.28 0.51
N ASP A 143 15.35 -9.02 -0.77
CA ASP A 143 14.16 -8.32 -1.25
C ASP A 143 12.96 -9.26 -1.44
N LEU A 144 13.18 -10.58 -1.40
CA LEU A 144 12.16 -11.57 -1.69
C LEU A 144 11.30 -11.94 -0.48
N ASP A 145 10.04 -12.27 -0.75
CA ASP A 145 9.12 -12.92 0.18
C ASP A 145 9.20 -14.46 0.11
N VAL A 146 8.36 -15.13 0.88
CA VAL A 146 8.27 -16.60 0.92
C VAL A 146 7.80 -17.22 -0.41
N ASN A 147 7.13 -16.46 -1.27
CA ASN A 147 6.68 -16.86 -2.60
C ASN A 147 7.75 -16.62 -3.68
N ARG A 148 8.94 -16.14 -3.29
CA ARG A 148 10.05 -15.74 -4.19
C ARG A 148 9.74 -14.55 -5.09
N HIS A 149 8.73 -13.77 -4.76
CA HIS A 149 8.49 -12.46 -5.35
C HIS A 149 9.14 -11.37 -4.52
N VAL A 150 9.43 -10.24 -5.13
CA VAL A 150 9.89 -9.07 -4.38
C VAL A 150 8.78 -8.62 -3.44
N ASN A 151 9.09 -8.51 -2.15
CA ASN A 151 8.15 -8.07 -1.13
C ASN A 151 7.66 -6.64 -1.42
N SER A 152 6.37 -6.41 -1.30
CA SER A 152 5.74 -5.11 -1.59
C SER A 152 6.34 -3.94 -0.80
N SER A 153 6.86 -4.18 0.42
CA SER A 153 7.55 -3.17 1.21
C SER A 153 8.87 -2.72 0.59
N ARG A 154 9.54 -3.58 -0.19
CA ARG A 154 10.80 -3.24 -0.85
C ARG A 154 10.63 -2.18 -1.94
N TYR A 155 9.49 -2.20 -2.64
CA TYR A 155 9.16 -1.13 -3.56
C TYR A 155 9.12 0.22 -2.85
N ILE A 156 8.50 0.29 -1.66
CA ILE A 156 8.41 1.51 -0.87
C ILE A 156 9.80 1.95 -0.39
N GLU A 157 10.61 1.03 0.10
CA GLU A 157 11.98 1.31 0.57
C GLU A 157 12.86 1.85 -0.55
N LEU A 158 12.81 1.27 -1.75
CA LEU A 158 13.55 1.76 -2.92
C LEU A 158 13.16 3.20 -3.27
N LEU A 159 11.85 3.50 -3.27
CA LEU A 159 11.37 4.84 -3.54
C LEU A 159 11.88 5.84 -2.50
N LEU A 160 11.86 5.48 -1.21
CA LEU A 160 12.33 6.36 -0.13
C LEU A 160 13.85 6.53 -0.12
N ASN A 161 14.60 5.50 -0.54
CA ASN A 161 16.07 5.55 -0.62
C ASN A 161 16.60 6.48 -1.73
N CYS A 162 15.72 7.06 -2.55
CA CYS A 162 16.13 8.08 -3.52
C CYS A 162 16.57 9.40 -2.88
N TRP A 163 16.28 9.62 -1.59
CA TRP A 163 16.74 10.77 -0.82
C TRP A 163 17.71 10.35 0.28
N GLY A 164 18.71 11.18 0.51
CA GLY A 164 19.67 10.97 1.59
C GLY A 164 19.09 11.27 2.97
N LEU A 165 19.85 10.90 4.01
CA LEU A 165 19.43 11.05 5.42
C LEU A 165 19.11 12.51 5.76
N ASP A 166 19.92 13.47 5.31
CA ASP A 166 19.70 14.90 5.55
C ASP A 166 18.32 15.37 5.07
N PHE A 167 17.86 14.89 3.92
CA PHE A 167 16.52 15.19 3.43
C PHE A 167 15.44 14.66 4.40
N HIS A 168 15.56 13.42 4.85
CA HIS A 168 14.61 12.81 5.76
C HIS A 168 14.63 13.42 7.17
N ASP A 169 15.77 13.96 7.59
CA ASP A 169 15.89 14.68 8.86
C ASP A 169 15.13 16.01 8.86
N HIS A 170 15.08 16.70 7.72
CA HIS A 170 14.42 17.99 7.56
C HIS A 170 12.99 17.91 7.00
N ASN A 171 12.60 16.80 6.43
CA ASN A 171 11.30 16.63 5.79
C ASN A 171 10.53 15.44 6.36
N ARG A 172 9.21 15.59 6.45
CA ARG A 172 8.29 14.56 6.87
C ARG A 172 7.41 14.15 5.69
N LEU A 173 7.30 12.85 5.43
CA LEU A 173 6.34 12.31 4.48
C LEU A 173 4.92 12.48 5.05
N THR A 174 4.09 13.31 4.43
CA THR A 174 2.72 13.59 4.87
C THR A 174 1.69 12.78 4.12
N ARG A 175 1.96 12.46 2.84
CA ARG A 175 1.13 11.58 2.01
C ARG A 175 2.02 10.61 1.24
N PHE A 176 1.61 9.36 1.23
CA PHE A 176 2.17 8.31 0.39
C PHE A 176 1.05 7.56 -0.29
N GLU A 177 1.15 7.36 -1.60
CA GLU A 177 0.24 6.51 -2.36
C GLU A 177 1.04 5.62 -3.29
N ILE A 178 0.70 4.33 -3.38
CA ILE A 178 1.31 3.39 -4.31
C ILE A 178 0.25 2.52 -4.97
N ASN A 179 0.40 2.32 -6.28
CA ASN A 179 -0.35 1.37 -7.10
C ASN A 179 0.60 0.25 -7.50
N TYR A 180 0.36 -0.97 -7.02
CA TYR A 180 1.07 -2.18 -7.44
C TYR A 180 0.46 -2.68 -8.75
N ILE A 181 1.30 -2.95 -9.75
CA ILE A 181 0.87 -3.26 -11.13
C ILE A 181 1.35 -4.65 -11.53
N HIS A 182 2.65 -4.92 -11.36
CA HIS A 182 3.25 -6.22 -11.64
C HIS A 182 4.19 -6.64 -10.51
N GLU A 183 4.34 -7.94 -10.35
CA GLU A 183 5.34 -8.54 -9.46
C GLU A 183 6.73 -8.39 -10.05
N ALA A 184 7.75 -8.35 -9.20
CA ALA A 184 9.15 -8.42 -9.57
C ALA A 184 9.81 -9.66 -8.96
N TYR A 185 10.93 -10.07 -9.54
CA TYR A 185 11.63 -11.30 -9.23
C TYR A 185 13.10 -11.06 -8.91
N PHE A 186 13.74 -12.10 -8.41
CA PHE A 186 15.19 -12.10 -8.14
C PHE A 186 15.99 -11.71 -9.39
N ASP A 187 17.03 -10.89 -9.19
CA ASP A 187 17.98 -10.44 -10.20
C ASP A 187 17.40 -9.58 -11.35
N GLU A 188 16.15 -9.16 -11.26
CA GLU A 188 15.61 -8.17 -12.20
C GLU A 188 16.26 -6.81 -11.97
N LEU A 189 16.86 -6.26 -13.04
CA LEU A 189 17.35 -4.88 -13.06
C LEU A 189 16.18 -3.94 -13.30
N VAL A 190 15.99 -3.00 -12.39
CA VAL A 190 14.90 -2.02 -12.45
C VAL A 190 15.42 -0.59 -12.47
N GLU A 191 14.63 0.30 -13.01
CA GLU A 191 14.80 1.75 -12.89
C GLU A 191 13.80 2.31 -11.90
N VAL A 192 14.29 3.01 -10.88
CA VAL A 192 13.47 3.90 -10.06
C VAL A 192 13.43 5.24 -10.77
N ARG A 193 12.27 5.61 -11.30
CA ARG A 193 12.05 6.85 -12.05
C ARG A 193 11.33 7.86 -11.16
N LEU A 194 11.82 9.10 -11.11
CA LEU A 194 11.28 10.16 -10.27
C LEU A 194 11.02 11.42 -11.10
N SER A 195 9.92 12.09 -10.78
CA SER A 195 9.59 13.42 -11.27
C SER A 195 9.04 14.25 -10.12
N THR A 196 9.78 15.28 -9.70
CA THR A 196 9.41 16.12 -8.56
C THR A 196 8.97 17.49 -9.05
N ASP A 197 7.83 17.95 -8.53
CA ASP A 197 7.25 19.26 -8.75
C ASP A 197 6.88 19.84 -7.38
N GLU A 198 7.65 20.83 -6.92
CA GLU A 198 7.59 21.40 -5.56
C GLU A 198 7.67 20.31 -4.47
N ALA A 199 6.60 20.13 -3.69
CA ALA A 199 6.55 19.15 -2.60
C ALA A 199 6.01 17.78 -3.03
N LEU A 200 5.59 17.64 -4.29
CA LEU A 200 4.99 16.44 -4.84
C LEU A 200 5.99 15.68 -5.71
N THR A 201 6.30 14.46 -5.32
CA THR A 201 7.08 13.54 -6.15
C THR A 201 6.17 12.45 -6.70
N ARG A 202 6.23 12.24 -8.00
CA ARG A 202 5.71 11.04 -8.66
C ARG A 202 6.85 10.09 -8.94
N ALA A 203 6.61 8.81 -8.76
CA ALA A 203 7.62 7.79 -8.95
C ALA A 203 7.07 6.59 -9.70
N GLU A 204 7.94 5.90 -10.41
CA GLU A 204 7.68 4.61 -11.04
C GLU A 204 8.85 3.66 -10.79
N LEU A 205 8.54 2.38 -10.63
CA LEU A 205 9.52 1.31 -10.68
C LEU A 205 9.27 0.51 -11.95
N VAL A 206 10.28 0.41 -12.82
CA VAL A 206 10.13 -0.18 -14.15
C VAL A 206 11.23 -1.20 -14.41
N HIS A 207 10.88 -2.39 -14.88
CA HIS A 207 11.77 -3.42 -15.40
C HIS A 207 11.53 -3.58 -16.90
N ALA A 208 12.53 -3.24 -17.72
CA ALA A 208 12.40 -3.17 -19.18
C ALA A 208 11.15 -2.33 -19.58
N ASP A 209 10.17 -2.93 -20.26
CA ASP A 209 8.92 -2.27 -20.66
C ASP A 209 7.75 -2.45 -19.64
N ARG A 210 8.02 -3.13 -18.52
CA ARG A 210 7.01 -3.51 -17.52
C ARG A 210 7.06 -2.58 -16.32
N THR A 211 6.03 -1.77 -16.12
CA THR A 211 5.87 -0.97 -14.91
C THR A 211 5.48 -1.88 -13.74
N LEU A 212 6.27 -1.91 -12.68
CA LEU A 212 6.04 -2.71 -11.48
C LEU A 212 5.10 -1.99 -10.50
N CYS A 213 5.37 -0.71 -10.24
CA CYS A 213 4.50 0.15 -9.44
C CYS A 213 4.57 1.61 -9.88
N ARG A 214 3.59 2.38 -9.42
CA ARG A 214 3.59 3.85 -9.48
C ARG A 214 3.28 4.39 -8.11
N ALA A 215 3.93 5.48 -7.74
CA ALA A 215 3.75 6.09 -6.44
C ALA A 215 3.64 7.62 -6.51
N LEU A 216 3.07 8.17 -5.45
CA LEU A 216 2.98 9.60 -5.19
C LEU A 216 3.41 9.84 -3.76
N LEU A 217 4.34 10.77 -3.58
CA LEU A 217 4.89 11.14 -2.29
C LEU A 217 4.76 12.65 -2.10
N THR A 218 4.26 13.07 -0.94
CA THR A 218 4.24 14.48 -0.55
C THR A 218 4.99 14.66 0.76
N PHE A 219 5.94 15.57 0.76
CA PHE A 219 6.74 15.91 1.92
C PHE A 219 6.39 17.30 2.42
N SER A 220 6.54 17.53 3.72
CA SER A 220 6.51 18.86 4.33
C SER A 220 7.73 19.03 5.24
N PRO A 221 8.22 20.25 5.43
CA PRO A 221 9.23 20.52 6.46
C PRO A 221 8.80 20.02 7.83
N ARG A 222 9.77 19.59 8.63
CA ARG A 222 9.57 19.17 10.03
C ARG A 222 9.47 20.35 10.96
#